data_917ba9d94a1da42f3cecd68c64cd4ac3
#
_entry.id   917ba9d94a1da42f3cecd68c64cd4ac3
#
_cell.length_a   1.000
_cell.length_b   1.000
_cell.length_c   1.000
_cell.angle_alpha   90.00
_cell.angle_beta   90.00
_cell.angle_gamma   90.00
#
_symmetry.space_group_name_H-M   'P 1'
#
loop_
_entity.id
_entity.type
_entity.pdbx_description
1 polymer ?
#
loop_
_entity_poly.entity_id
_entity_poly.type
_entity_poly.pdbx_seq_one_letter_code
_entity_poly.pdbx_strand_id
1 'polypeptide(L)'
;MKNTFTLTQAVALRTEELLKKNKLSKYKLGKVTCLDKTTLQSIFKHKTKDIRLSTVLLIANFFNMSLSEFLNIKEFNFENIEI
;
A
#
# COMPACT_ATOMS: atom_id res chain seq x y z
N MET A 1 14.39 -9.64 -17.32
CA MET A 1 13.63 -10.39 -16.32
C MET A 1 12.64 -9.46 -15.63
N LYS A 2 11.38 -9.83 -15.59
CA LYS A 2 10.37 -9.02 -14.93
C LYS A 2 10.45 -9.16 -13.43
N ASN A 3 10.37 -8.06 -12.72
CA ASN A 3 10.13 -8.10 -11.30
C ASN A 3 8.64 -8.25 -11.10
N THR A 4 8.25 -9.28 -10.38
CA THR A 4 6.83 -9.49 -10.08
C THR A 4 6.58 -9.16 -8.62
N PHE A 5 5.45 -8.51 -8.37
CA PHE A 5 5.01 -8.12 -7.04
C PHE A 5 3.65 -8.75 -6.79
N THR A 6 3.37 -9.12 -5.55
CA THR A 6 1.98 -9.37 -5.17
C THR A 6 1.30 -8.01 -5.02
N LEU A 7 -0.03 -7.97 -5.05
CA LEU A 7 -0.75 -6.72 -4.82
C LEU A 7 -0.36 -6.09 -3.48
N THR A 8 -0.22 -6.93 -2.45
CA THR A 8 0.17 -6.46 -1.12
C THR A 8 1.56 -5.84 -1.14
N GLN A 9 2.51 -6.45 -1.85
CA GLN A 9 3.85 -5.90 -1.97
C GLN A 9 3.85 -4.55 -2.68
N ALA A 10 3.09 -4.43 -3.75
CA ALA A 10 2.99 -3.17 -4.49
C ALA A 10 2.38 -2.06 -3.63
N VAL A 11 1.35 -2.38 -2.86
CA VAL A 11 0.73 -1.43 -1.94
C VAL A 11 1.72 -1.01 -0.86
N ALA A 12 2.47 -1.98 -0.30
CA ALA A 12 3.46 -1.70 0.73
C ALA A 12 4.55 -0.76 0.21
N LEU A 13 5.07 -1.03 -0.98
CA LEU A 13 6.11 -0.19 -1.60
C LEU A 13 5.61 1.24 -1.82
N ARG A 14 4.40 1.36 -2.37
CA ARG A 14 3.81 2.67 -2.63
C ARG A 14 3.61 3.44 -1.32
N THR A 15 3.09 2.75 -0.30
CA THR A 15 2.84 3.35 1.00
C THR A 15 4.14 3.82 1.66
N GLU A 16 5.17 2.98 1.64
CA GLU A 16 6.47 3.34 2.23
C GLU A 16 7.09 4.54 1.52
N GLU A 17 6.98 4.57 0.19
CA GLU A 17 7.48 5.70 -0.58
C GLU A 17 6.79 7.00 -0.18
N LEU A 18 5.46 6.97 -0.06
CA LEU A 18 4.69 8.14 0.31
C LEU A 18 4.94 8.57 1.76
N LEU A 19 5.09 7.62 2.67
CA LEU A 19 5.44 7.93 4.06
C LEU A 19 6.78 8.67 4.12
N LYS A 20 7.77 8.15 3.41
CA LYS A 20 9.10 8.74 3.38
C LYS A 20 9.07 10.13 2.76
N LYS A 21 8.38 10.27 1.64
CA LYS A 21 8.26 11.54 0.93
C LYS A 21 7.61 12.62 1.79
N ASN A 22 6.62 12.24 2.59
CA ASN A 22 5.88 13.17 3.42
C ASN A 22 6.36 13.22 4.87
N LYS A 23 7.44 12.51 5.18
CA LYS A 23 8.03 12.43 6.52
C LYS A 23 7.02 11.99 7.57
N LEU A 24 6.23 10.96 7.23
CA LEU A 24 5.22 10.39 8.10
C LEU A 24 5.64 8.98 8.54
N SER A 25 5.11 8.54 9.67
CA SER A 25 5.43 7.23 10.23
C SER A 25 4.32 6.22 9.99
N LYS A 26 4.66 4.94 10.08
CA LYS A 26 3.67 3.86 10.04
C LYS A 26 2.71 3.96 11.22
N TYR A 27 3.21 4.41 12.37
CA TYR A 27 2.39 4.62 13.55
C TYR A 27 1.28 5.64 13.27
N LYS A 28 1.65 6.76 12.67
CA LYS A 28 0.69 7.82 12.32
C LYS A 28 -0.36 7.28 11.33
N LEU A 29 0.09 6.52 10.35
CA LEU A 29 -0.80 5.91 9.36
C LEU A 29 -1.85 5.04 10.06
N GLY A 30 -1.42 4.16 10.95
CA GLY A 30 -2.35 3.29 11.68
C GLY A 30 -3.31 4.06 12.55
N LYS A 31 -2.82 5.09 13.23
CA LYS A 31 -3.65 5.87 14.14
C LYS A 31 -4.74 6.65 13.40
N VAL A 32 -4.40 7.25 12.28
CA VAL A 32 -5.36 8.07 11.52
C VAL A 32 -6.34 7.22 10.73
N THR A 33 -5.88 6.13 10.12
CA THR A 33 -6.75 5.26 9.31
C THR A 33 -7.56 4.30 10.15
N CYS A 34 -7.23 4.14 11.42
CA CYS A 34 -7.84 3.17 12.32
C CYS A 34 -7.62 1.72 11.88
N LEU A 35 -6.62 1.49 11.04
CA LEU A 35 -6.22 0.13 10.67
C LEU A 35 -5.50 -0.50 11.86
N ASP A 36 -5.85 -1.73 12.18
CA ASP A 36 -5.25 -2.37 13.32
C ASP A 36 -3.81 -2.79 13.03
N LYS A 37 -3.07 -3.09 14.10
CA LYS A 37 -1.67 -3.45 14.02
C LYS A 37 -1.46 -4.71 13.17
N THR A 38 -2.37 -5.69 13.30
CA THR A 38 -2.28 -6.93 12.54
C THR A 38 -2.40 -6.68 11.04
N THR A 39 -3.36 -5.84 10.64
CA THR A 39 -3.55 -5.48 9.24
C THR A 39 -2.32 -4.80 8.67
N LEU A 40 -1.77 -3.82 9.40
CA LEU A 40 -0.58 -3.11 8.96
C LEU A 40 0.63 -4.03 8.85
N GLN A 41 0.80 -4.94 9.82
CA GLN A 41 1.90 -5.91 9.75
C GLN A 41 1.75 -6.85 8.57
N SER A 42 0.52 -7.27 8.25
CA SER A 42 0.27 -8.12 7.09
C SER A 42 0.67 -7.43 5.80
N ILE A 43 0.41 -6.13 5.70
CA ILE A 43 0.79 -5.35 4.52
C ILE A 43 2.31 -5.21 4.42
N PHE A 44 2.95 -4.68 5.46
CA PHE A 44 4.37 -4.34 5.40
C PHE A 44 5.29 -5.57 5.46
N LYS A 45 4.81 -6.67 6.01
CA LYS A 45 5.58 -7.93 6.06
C LYS A 45 5.18 -8.90 4.96
N HIS A 46 4.31 -8.47 4.07
CA HIS A 46 3.88 -9.25 2.89
C HIS A 46 3.32 -10.62 3.25
N LYS A 47 2.51 -10.70 4.31
CA LYS A 47 1.97 -11.98 4.79
C LYS A 47 0.86 -12.53 3.90
N THR A 48 0.21 -11.67 3.11
CA THR A 48 -0.85 -12.08 2.20
C THR A 48 -0.51 -11.59 0.80
N LYS A 49 -1.07 -12.25 -0.22
CA LYS A 49 -0.87 -11.83 -1.61
C LYS A 49 -1.85 -10.74 -2.02
N ASP A 50 -3.05 -10.78 -1.45
CA ASP A 50 -4.12 -9.87 -1.80
C ASP A 50 -4.40 -8.90 -0.66
N ILE A 51 -4.94 -7.76 -1.02
CA ILE A 51 -5.31 -6.73 -0.06
C ILE A 51 -6.68 -6.20 -0.45
N ARG A 52 -7.49 -5.88 0.54
CA ARG A 52 -8.82 -5.33 0.29
C ARG A 52 -8.73 -3.95 -0.32
N LEU A 53 -9.56 -3.70 -1.33
CA LEU A 53 -9.60 -2.39 -1.97
C LEU A 53 -10.00 -1.30 -0.96
N SER A 54 -10.87 -1.62 -0.01
CA SER A 54 -11.23 -0.67 1.03
C SER A 54 -10.03 -0.25 1.88
N THR A 55 -9.12 -1.19 2.15
CA THR A 55 -7.89 -0.87 2.89
C THR A 55 -7.02 0.07 2.08
N VAL A 56 -6.89 -0.19 0.78
CA VAL A 56 -6.10 0.67 -0.11
C VAL A 56 -6.71 2.07 -0.17
N LEU A 57 -8.03 2.16 -0.21
CA LEU A 57 -8.73 3.44 -0.24
C LEU A 57 -8.45 4.25 1.03
N LEU A 58 -8.46 3.60 2.19
CA LEU A 58 -8.12 4.27 3.46
C LEU A 58 -6.70 4.82 3.43
N ILE A 59 -5.76 4.03 2.92
CA ILE A 59 -4.37 4.45 2.83
C ILE A 59 -4.22 5.64 1.88
N ALA A 60 -4.86 5.55 0.72
CA ALA A 60 -4.82 6.65 -0.26
C ALA A 60 -5.38 7.94 0.34
N ASN A 61 -6.51 7.83 1.04
CA ASN A 61 -7.14 8.98 1.68
C ASN A 61 -6.24 9.60 2.75
N PHE A 62 -5.46 8.79 3.44
CA PHE A 62 -4.50 9.29 4.42
C PHE A 62 -3.50 10.26 3.78
N PHE A 63 -3.14 10.02 2.52
CA PHE A 63 -2.22 10.89 1.78
C PHE A 63 -2.94 11.94 0.93
N ASN A 64 -4.24 12.13 1.13
CA ASN A 64 -5.05 13.06 0.33
C ASN A 64 -5.03 12.72 -1.15
N MET A 65 -4.99 11.45 -1.48
CA MET A 65 -4.95 10.97 -2.86
C MET A 65 -6.22 10.21 -3.18
N SER A 66 -6.67 10.32 -4.42
CA SER A 66 -7.72 9.43 -4.91
C SER A 66 -7.13 8.03 -5.07
N LEU A 67 -7.99 7.02 -5.15
CA LEU A 67 -7.53 5.65 -5.38
C LEU A 67 -6.74 5.55 -6.68
N SER A 68 -7.21 6.23 -7.73
CA SER A 68 -6.52 6.18 -9.02
C SER A 68 -5.15 6.83 -8.96
N GLU A 69 -4.98 7.91 -8.21
CA GLU A 69 -3.68 8.53 -8.03
C GLU A 69 -2.72 7.62 -7.26
N PHE A 70 -3.23 7.00 -6.20
CA PHE A 70 -2.43 6.08 -5.39
C PHE A 70 -1.92 4.91 -6.23
N LEU A 71 -2.78 4.37 -7.10
CA LEU A 71 -2.44 3.20 -7.92
C LEU A 71 -1.71 3.55 -9.22
N ASN A 72 -1.48 4.82 -9.49
CA ASN A 72 -0.87 5.25 -10.75
C ASN A 72 0.65 5.14 -10.72
N ILE A 73 1.15 3.92 -10.55
CA ILE A 73 2.57 3.62 -10.64
C ILE A 73 2.73 2.30 -11.42
N LYS A 74 3.89 2.12 -12.04
CA LYS A 74 4.15 0.97 -12.90
C LYS A 74 4.08 -0.37 -12.16
N GLU A 75 4.33 -0.40 -10.87
CA GLU A 75 4.27 -1.61 -10.07
C GLU A 75 2.88 -2.23 -10.05
N PHE A 76 1.83 -1.43 -10.30
CA PHE A 76 0.46 -1.94 -10.34
C PHE A 76 0.02 -2.39 -11.73
N ASN A 77 0.88 -2.29 -12.75
CA ASN A 77 0.54 -2.80 -14.06
C ASN A 77 0.45 -4.32 -14.01
N PHE A 78 -0.53 -4.87 -14.73
CA PHE A 78 -0.78 -6.31 -14.71
C PHE A 78 0.48 -7.15 -14.96
N GLU A 79 1.34 -6.70 -15.85
CA GLU A 79 2.59 -7.40 -16.19
C GLU A 79 3.55 -7.52 -15.01
N ASN A 80 3.40 -6.67 -13.99
CA ASN A 80 4.27 -6.65 -12.83
C ASN A 80 3.63 -7.27 -11.59
N ILE A 81 2.38 -7.69 -11.69
CA ILE A 81 1.63 -8.23 -10.56
C ILE A 81 1.48 -9.74 -10.71
N GLU A 82 1.85 -10.45 -9.66
CA GLU A 82 1.66 -11.89 -9.55
C GLU A 82 0.29 -12.17 -8.95
N ILE A 83 -0.50 -12.94 -9.65
CA ILE A 83 -1.85 -13.29 -9.19
C ILE A 83 -1.91 -14.73 -8.68
#